data_6d1c5494a16b3e9aa82aa33c2f2a493e
#
_entry.id   6d1c5494a16b3e9aa82aa33c2f2a493e
#
_cell.length_a   1.000
_cell.length_b   1.000
_cell.length_c   1.000
_cell.angle_alpha   90.00
_cell.angle_beta   90.00
_cell.angle_gamma   90.00
#
_symmetry.space_group_name_H-M   'P 1'
#
loop_
_entity.id
_entity.type
_entity.pdbx_description
1 polymer ?
#
loop_
_entity_poly.entity_id
_entity_poly.type
_entity_poly.pdbx_seq_one_letter_code
_entity_poly.pdbx_strand_id
1 'polypeptide(L)'
;MSNWQYANDVPTSQYRSPNSVPRDLSLFAVGDGIYLQSAPSPELLKLRDISKKRSFRVNGTRTVKELVPGNEGAYEIELAIRNQHADVIGFRLYNDKGEEVDMQYDMKEKKFSMDRRKSGDVGFNENFPMLTWTAIEDGKEELKLRLYVDKSSAEAFGDGGRFAMTNQVFPSEPYNHIDFYSKGGAYKVDSFVTYKLKK
;
A
#
# COMPACT_ATOMS: atom_id res chain seq x y z
N MET A 1 -14.58 -4.97 4.43
CA MET A 1 -13.35 -4.27 4.90
C MET A 1 -13.44 -3.71 6.31
N SER A 2 -14.62 -3.33 6.78
CA SER A 2 -14.75 -2.71 8.10
C SER A 2 -14.61 -3.74 9.23
N ASN A 3 -13.90 -3.35 10.30
CA ASN A 3 -13.85 -4.10 11.54
C ASN A 3 -15.14 -3.86 12.36
N TRP A 4 -15.63 -4.86 13.07
CA TRP A 4 -16.83 -4.76 13.90
C TRP A 4 -16.75 -3.66 14.98
N GLN A 5 -15.56 -3.34 15.46
CA GLN A 5 -15.34 -2.29 16.48
C GLN A 5 -15.76 -0.90 16.01
N TYR A 6 -15.72 -0.61 14.71
CA TYR A 6 -16.02 0.71 14.14
C TYR A 6 -16.91 0.68 12.89
N ALA A 7 -17.38 -0.49 12.46
CA ALA A 7 -18.09 -0.62 11.20
C ALA A 7 -19.34 0.24 11.07
N ASN A 8 -20.04 0.49 12.19
CA ASN A 8 -21.24 1.33 12.23
C ASN A 8 -20.94 2.84 12.25
N ASP A 9 -19.71 3.22 12.59
CA ASP A 9 -19.31 4.62 12.82
C ASP A 9 -18.58 5.21 11.61
N VAL A 10 -18.27 4.39 10.58
CA VAL A 10 -17.51 4.85 9.39
C VAL A 10 -18.18 6.05 8.73
N PRO A 11 -17.42 7.09 8.33
CA PRO A 11 -17.96 8.37 7.85
C PRO A 11 -18.45 8.30 6.39
N THR A 12 -19.05 7.18 5.97
CA THR A 12 -19.64 7.02 4.64
C THR A 12 -21.16 7.01 4.73
N SER A 13 -21.84 7.75 3.85
CA SER A 13 -23.31 7.87 3.80
C SER A 13 -23.94 7.04 2.70
N GLN A 14 -23.27 6.89 1.55
CA GLN A 14 -23.81 6.21 0.37
C GLN A 14 -23.64 4.69 0.42
N TYR A 15 -22.68 4.20 1.18
CA TYR A 15 -22.38 2.78 1.34
C TYR A 15 -21.75 2.51 2.70
N ARG A 16 -21.83 1.25 3.11
CA ARG A 16 -21.11 0.73 4.28
C ARG A 16 -20.44 -0.59 3.90
N SER A 17 -19.32 -0.92 4.56
CA SER A 17 -18.58 -2.17 4.32
C SER A 17 -18.21 -2.41 2.86
N PRO A 18 -17.37 -1.56 2.24
CA PRO A 18 -16.87 -1.80 0.90
C PRO A 18 -16.12 -3.13 0.83
N ASN A 19 -16.16 -3.80 -0.31
CA ASN A 19 -15.36 -4.98 -0.56
C ASN A 19 -13.91 -4.61 -0.90
N SER A 20 -12.97 -5.50 -0.58
CA SER A 20 -11.61 -5.43 -1.12
C SER A 20 -11.61 -5.72 -2.63
N VAL A 21 -10.51 -5.40 -3.32
CA VAL A 21 -10.33 -5.87 -4.70
C VAL A 21 -10.40 -7.39 -4.77
N PRO A 22 -10.94 -7.97 -5.88
CA PRO A 22 -11.01 -9.41 -6.06
C PRO A 22 -9.62 -10.04 -6.03
N ARG A 23 -9.53 -11.26 -5.48
CA ARG A 23 -8.27 -11.96 -5.23
C ARG A 23 -8.34 -13.40 -5.67
N ASP A 24 -7.27 -13.87 -6.29
CA ASP A 24 -7.03 -15.28 -6.56
C ASP A 24 -6.25 -15.88 -5.40
N LEU A 25 -6.74 -17.02 -4.90
CA LEU A 25 -6.11 -17.71 -3.78
C LEU A 25 -5.33 -18.92 -4.27
N SER A 26 -4.13 -19.09 -3.75
CA SER A 26 -3.28 -20.27 -3.96
C SER A 26 -2.43 -20.55 -2.73
N LEU A 27 -1.65 -21.61 -2.76
CA LEU A 27 -0.73 -21.94 -1.68
C LEU A 27 0.72 -21.79 -2.14
N PHE A 28 1.59 -21.40 -1.22
CA PHE A 28 3.04 -21.39 -1.45
C PHE A 28 3.77 -22.00 -0.25
N ALA A 29 4.98 -22.51 -0.47
CA ALA A 29 5.81 -23.09 0.57
C ALA A 29 7.02 -22.21 0.87
N VAL A 30 7.40 -22.12 2.15
CA VAL A 30 8.65 -21.55 2.64
C VAL A 30 9.21 -22.48 3.71
N GLY A 31 10.38 -23.08 3.45
CA GLY A 31 10.87 -24.17 4.28
C GLY A 31 9.86 -25.30 4.35
N ASP A 32 9.52 -25.73 5.56
CA ASP A 32 8.50 -26.77 5.82
C ASP A 32 7.07 -26.20 5.98
N GLY A 33 6.90 -24.86 5.92
CA GLY A 33 5.62 -24.20 6.09
C GLY A 33 4.85 -24.06 4.78
N ILE A 34 3.51 -24.19 4.85
CA ILE A 34 2.58 -23.92 3.75
C ILE A 34 1.72 -22.71 4.14
N TYR A 35 1.66 -21.74 3.25
CA TYR A 35 1.00 -20.44 3.49
C TYR A 35 -0.01 -20.14 2.38
N LEU A 36 -1.02 -19.33 2.73
CA LEU A 36 -2.00 -18.85 1.77
C LEU A 36 -1.42 -17.63 1.00
N GLN A 37 -1.41 -17.73 -0.32
CA GLN A 37 -1.17 -16.63 -1.23
C GLN A 37 -2.50 -16.01 -1.64
N SER A 38 -2.58 -14.69 -1.57
CA SER A 38 -3.77 -13.90 -1.91
C SER A 38 -3.38 -12.79 -2.88
N ALA A 39 -3.35 -13.11 -4.18
CA ALA A 39 -2.93 -12.20 -5.24
C ALA A 39 -4.12 -11.37 -5.75
N PRO A 40 -3.92 -10.10 -6.17
CA PRO A 40 -4.96 -9.36 -6.88
C PRO A 40 -5.32 -10.09 -8.16
N SER A 41 -6.63 -10.23 -8.43
CA SER A 41 -7.12 -10.95 -9.61
C SER A 41 -6.58 -10.32 -10.91
N PRO A 42 -6.14 -11.12 -11.89
CA PRO A 42 -5.53 -10.61 -13.13
C PRO A 42 -6.49 -9.77 -13.99
N GLU A 43 -7.80 -9.91 -13.79
CA GLU A 43 -8.81 -9.08 -14.44
C GLU A 43 -8.64 -7.58 -14.14
N LEU A 44 -8.09 -7.23 -12.97
CA LEU A 44 -7.80 -5.84 -12.58
C LEU A 44 -6.82 -5.16 -13.54
N LEU A 45 -5.97 -5.92 -14.24
CA LEU A 45 -5.05 -5.38 -15.24
C LEU A 45 -5.79 -4.69 -16.40
N LYS A 46 -7.03 -5.10 -16.70
CA LYS A 46 -7.86 -4.50 -17.75
C LYS A 46 -8.34 -3.09 -17.40
N LEU A 47 -8.31 -2.74 -16.11
CA LEU A 47 -8.67 -1.41 -15.63
C LEU A 47 -7.53 -0.40 -15.79
N ARG A 48 -6.32 -0.85 -16.03
CA ARG A 48 -5.15 0.03 -16.20
C ARG A 48 -5.29 0.88 -17.46
N ASP A 49 -5.05 2.17 -17.30
CA ASP A 49 -4.99 3.14 -18.39
C ASP A 49 -3.58 3.73 -18.44
N ILE A 50 -3.45 5.04 -18.40
CA ILE A 50 -2.17 5.75 -18.51
C ILE A 50 -1.20 5.31 -17.43
N SER A 51 0.03 4.96 -17.84
CA SER A 51 1.10 4.58 -16.92
C SER A 51 2.31 5.50 -17.07
N LYS A 52 3.01 5.70 -15.95
CA LYS A 52 4.31 6.38 -15.91
C LYS A 52 5.31 5.53 -15.14
N LYS A 53 6.41 5.16 -15.81
CA LYS A 53 7.48 4.35 -15.21
C LYS A 53 8.67 5.21 -14.82
N ARG A 54 9.23 4.95 -13.63
CA ARG A 54 10.44 5.60 -13.09
C ARG A 54 11.34 4.55 -12.44
N SER A 55 12.65 4.87 -12.37
CA SER A 55 13.65 4.10 -11.60
C SER A 55 14.56 5.09 -10.90
N PHE A 56 14.95 4.82 -9.64
CA PHE A 56 15.79 5.72 -8.85
C PHE A 56 16.36 5.03 -7.60
N ARG A 57 17.37 5.65 -7.02
CA ARG A 57 17.93 5.27 -5.71
C ARG A 57 17.34 6.14 -4.61
N VAL A 58 17.16 5.55 -3.43
CA VAL A 58 16.72 6.22 -2.20
C VAL A 58 17.81 6.06 -1.14
N ASN A 59 18.27 7.19 -0.63
CA ASN A 59 19.17 7.32 0.50
C ASN A 59 18.72 8.57 1.26
N GLY A 60 18.05 8.40 2.40
CA GLY A 60 17.27 9.46 3.02
C GLY A 60 15.84 9.51 2.45
N THR A 61 15.39 10.67 1.99
CA THR A 61 14.02 10.85 1.45
C THR A 61 14.03 11.29 -0.01
N ARG A 62 13.10 10.76 -0.79
CA ARG A 62 12.83 11.16 -2.17
C ARG A 62 11.33 11.33 -2.40
N THR A 63 10.91 12.51 -2.78
CA THR A 63 9.51 12.86 -3.06
C THR A 63 9.18 12.70 -4.55
N VAL A 64 8.01 12.15 -4.82
CA VAL A 64 7.36 12.20 -6.13
C VAL A 64 6.01 12.85 -5.96
N LYS A 65 5.84 14.03 -6.55
CA LYS A 65 4.58 14.78 -6.58
C LYS A 65 3.75 14.40 -7.81
N GLU A 66 2.44 14.63 -7.71
CA GLU A 66 1.49 14.36 -8.79
C GLU A 66 1.60 12.92 -9.32
N LEU A 67 1.33 11.95 -8.46
CA LEU A 67 1.44 10.52 -8.74
C LEU A 67 0.71 10.12 -10.01
N VAL A 68 -0.56 10.50 -10.09
CA VAL A 68 -1.47 10.21 -11.20
C VAL A 68 -2.29 11.48 -11.48
N PRO A 69 -1.85 12.34 -12.40
CA PRO A 69 -2.56 13.56 -12.70
C PRO A 69 -4.02 13.31 -13.08
N GLY A 70 -4.93 14.10 -12.49
CA GLY A 70 -6.36 13.97 -12.73
C GLY A 70 -6.98 12.67 -12.22
N ASN A 71 -6.35 11.98 -11.26
CA ASN A 71 -7.02 10.90 -10.54
C ASN A 71 -8.09 11.47 -9.61
N GLU A 72 -9.14 10.68 -9.41
CA GLU A 72 -10.24 11.01 -8.49
C GLU A 72 -10.17 10.18 -7.20
N GLY A 73 -8.95 9.70 -6.84
CA GLY A 73 -8.68 8.86 -5.69
C GLY A 73 -8.51 7.38 -6.01
N ALA A 74 -8.69 6.95 -7.28
CA ALA A 74 -8.53 5.55 -7.67
C ALA A 74 -7.33 5.35 -8.61
N TYR A 75 -6.31 4.63 -8.15
CA TYR A 75 -5.12 4.31 -8.93
C TYR A 75 -4.40 3.06 -8.40
N GLU A 76 -3.49 2.55 -9.21
CA GLU A 76 -2.61 1.44 -8.84
C GLU A 76 -1.14 1.89 -8.89
N ILE A 77 -0.34 1.35 -7.98
CA ILE A 77 1.12 1.47 -7.98
C ILE A 77 1.73 0.08 -8.06
N GLU A 78 2.71 -0.10 -8.94
CA GLU A 78 3.62 -1.25 -8.94
C GLU A 78 5.03 -0.80 -8.57
N LEU A 79 5.63 -1.52 -7.61
CA LEU A 79 7.00 -1.31 -7.16
C LEU A 79 7.80 -2.60 -7.30
N ALA A 80 9.01 -2.47 -7.87
CA ALA A 80 10.07 -3.45 -7.73
C ALA A 80 11.24 -2.76 -7.05
N ILE A 81 11.64 -3.26 -5.90
CA ILE A 81 12.63 -2.65 -5.01
C ILE A 81 13.75 -3.65 -4.78
N ARG A 82 14.99 -3.17 -4.81
CA ARG A 82 16.17 -3.92 -4.41
C ARG A 82 16.80 -3.27 -3.19
N ASN A 83 16.82 -3.99 -2.08
CA ASN A 83 17.50 -3.52 -0.87
C ASN A 83 19.01 -3.42 -1.09
N GLN A 84 19.61 -2.34 -0.60
CA GLN A 84 21.05 -2.09 -0.59
C GLN A 84 21.48 -1.74 0.84
N HIS A 85 21.17 -2.65 1.79
CA HIS A 85 21.46 -2.51 3.23
C HIS A 85 20.59 -1.54 4.02
N ALA A 86 19.41 -1.14 3.55
CA ALA A 86 18.46 -0.41 4.36
C ALA A 86 17.86 -1.33 5.45
N ASP A 87 17.79 -0.82 6.69
CA ASP A 87 17.05 -1.49 7.77
C ASP A 87 15.55 -1.29 7.61
N VAL A 88 15.15 -0.10 7.10
CA VAL A 88 13.76 0.23 6.80
C VAL A 88 13.66 0.78 5.38
N ILE A 89 12.74 0.20 4.61
CA ILE A 89 12.29 0.68 3.30
C ILE A 89 10.90 1.23 3.49
N GLY A 90 10.75 2.55 3.41
CA GLY A 90 9.48 3.21 3.66
C GLY A 90 8.94 3.95 2.44
N PHE A 91 7.63 4.05 2.37
CA PHE A 91 6.92 4.90 1.41
C PHE A 91 5.61 5.38 2.03
N ARG A 92 5.36 6.67 1.86
CA ARG A 92 4.23 7.36 2.44
C ARG A 92 3.42 8.03 1.34
N LEU A 93 2.17 7.61 1.20
CA LEU A 93 1.18 8.30 0.39
C LEU A 93 0.63 9.48 1.20
N TYR A 94 0.52 10.65 0.60
CA TYR A 94 -0.02 11.82 1.28
C TYR A 94 -0.64 12.83 0.32
N ASN A 95 -1.38 13.80 0.86
CA ASN A 95 -1.99 14.91 0.15
C ASN A 95 -1.55 16.27 0.73
N ASP A 96 -2.00 17.36 0.12
CA ASP A 96 -1.63 18.72 0.54
C ASP A 96 -2.25 19.15 1.88
N LYS A 97 -3.20 18.37 2.42
CA LYS A 97 -3.76 18.58 3.76
C LYS A 97 -2.91 17.92 4.85
N GLY A 98 -1.86 17.18 4.49
CA GLY A 98 -1.03 16.44 5.44
C GLY A 98 -1.67 15.14 5.93
N GLU A 99 -2.72 14.67 5.28
CA GLU A 99 -3.28 13.36 5.50
C GLU A 99 -2.40 12.31 4.82
N GLU A 100 -2.11 11.21 5.51
CA GLU A 100 -1.09 10.26 5.06
C GLU A 100 -1.38 8.81 5.44
N VAL A 101 -0.94 7.88 4.61
CA VAL A 101 -0.77 6.45 4.93
C VAL A 101 0.70 6.12 4.79
N ASP A 102 1.35 5.75 5.90
CA ASP A 102 2.75 5.37 5.92
C ASP A 102 2.90 3.86 5.87
N MET A 103 3.74 3.37 4.98
CA MET A 103 3.99 1.94 4.74
C MET A 103 5.47 1.66 4.86
N GLN A 104 5.82 0.58 5.57
CA GLN A 104 7.21 0.23 5.83
C GLN A 104 7.45 -1.28 5.70
N TYR A 105 8.57 -1.62 5.06
CA TYR A 105 9.25 -2.88 5.28
C TYR A 105 10.29 -2.67 6.38
N ASP A 106 10.14 -3.32 7.51
CA ASP A 106 11.20 -3.50 8.50
C ASP A 106 11.96 -4.79 8.16
N MET A 107 13.18 -4.63 7.67
CA MET A 107 14.00 -5.76 7.18
C MET A 107 14.56 -6.60 8.32
N LYS A 108 14.73 -6.01 9.52
CA LYS A 108 15.21 -6.71 10.72
C LYS A 108 14.11 -7.54 11.36
N GLU A 109 12.94 -6.93 11.56
CA GLU A 109 11.78 -7.58 12.15
C GLU A 109 11.02 -8.46 11.15
N LYS A 110 11.37 -8.41 9.85
CA LYS A 110 10.67 -9.09 8.75
C LYS A 110 9.17 -8.83 8.78
N LYS A 111 8.82 -7.55 8.80
CA LYS A 111 7.44 -7.07 8.87
C LYS A 111 7.16 -6.06 7.78
N PHE A 112 5.95 -6.13 7.25
CA PHE A 112 5.37 -5.04 6.48
C PHE A 112 4.27 -4.39 7.31
N SER A 113 4.25 -3.07 7.39
CA SER A 113 3.26 -2.31 8.16
C SER A 113 2.59 -1.23 7.34
N MET A 114 1.35 -0.90 7.72
CA MET A 114 0.57 0.23 7.22
C MET A 114 0.05 1.04 8.41
N ASP A 115 0.44 2.29 8.48
CA ASP A 115 0.00 3.24 9.50
C ASP A 115 -1.06 4.18 8.92
N ARG A 116 -2.29 4.09 9.44
CA ARG A 116 -3.42 4.92 9.01
C ARG A 116 -3.85 5.95 10.05
N ARG A 117 -3.05 6.15 11.10
CA ARG A 117 -3.41 7.06 12.21
C ARG A 117 -3.60 8.51 11.78
N LYS A 118 -3.12 8.87 10.58
CA LYS A 118 -3.25 10.20 9.97
C LYS A 118 -3.88 10.15 8.57
N SER A 119 -4.70 9.15 8.29
CA SER A 119 -5.20 8.86 6.93
C SER A 119 -6.39 9.71 6.49
N GLY A 120 -6.72 10.78 7.19
CA GLY A 120 -7.85 11.66 6.95
C GLY A 120 -8.80 11.72 8.14
N ASP A 121 -10.11 11.57 7.92
CA ASP A 121 -11.07 11.47 9.02
C ASP A 121 -10.86 10.17 9.79
N VAL A 122 -10.23 10.26 10.94
CA VAL A 122 -9.91 9.14 11.84
C VAL A 122 -10.58 9.28 13.20
N GLY A 123 -11.27 10.41 13.45
CA GLY A 123 -11.81 10.77 14.75
C GLY A 123 -13.18 10.17 15.08
N PHE A 124 -13.82 9.48 14.15
CA PHE A 124 -15.17 8.94 14.32
C PHE A 124 -15.24 7.75 15.29
N ASN A 125 -14.13 7.06 15.53
CA ASN A 125 -14.04 5.96 16.50
C ASN A 125 -12.60 5.79 16.99
N GLU A 126 -12.41 5.63 18.30
CA GLU A 126 -11.08 5.51 18.93
C GLU A 126 -10.25 4.29 18.47
N ASN A 127 -10.91 3.22 18.01
CA ASN A 127 -10.26 2.00 17.53
C ASN A 127 -9.88 2.07 16.03
N PHE A 128 -10.26 3.16 15.33
CA PHE A 128 -9.96 3.27 13.91
C PHE A 128 -8.51 3.69 13.64
N PRO A 129 -7.92 4.73 14.27
CA PRO A 129 -6.56 5.14 14.01
C PRO A 129 -5.57 4.12 14.57
N MET A 130 -4.98 3.32 13.68
CA MET A 130 -4.03 2.28 14.11
C MET A 130 -2.93 2.02 13.07
N LEU A 131 -1.83 1.45 13.56
CA LEU A 131 -0.80 0.79 12.78
C LEU A 131 -1.13 -0.69 12.69
N THR A 132 -1.27 -1.20 11.47
CA THR A 132 -1.45 -2.63 11.18
C THR A 132 -0.16 -3.21 10.62
N TRP A 133 0.10 -4.49 10.81
CA TRP A 133 1.29 -5.15 10.28
C TRP A 133 1.06 -6.62 9.96
N THR A 134 1.92 -7.16 9.11
CA THR A 134 2.00 -8.60 8.79
C THR A 134 3.45 -9.05 8.74
N ALA A 135 3.70 -10.32 9.04
CA ALA A 135 5.01 -10.92 8.84
C ALA A 135 5.33 -11.09 7.35
N ILE A 136 6.62 -11.09 7.03
CA ILE A 136 7.16 -11.42 5.70
C ILE A 136 7.92 -12.73 5.85
N GLU A 137 7.40 -13.82 5.30
CA GLU A 137 7.93 -15.16 5.52
C GLU A 137 9.30 -15.39 4.87
N ASP A 138 9.56 -14.82 3.70
CA ASP A 138 10.85 -14.91 3.03
C ASP A 138 11.45 -13.50 2.81
N GLY A 139 12.26 -13.06 3.75
CA GLY A 139 13.00 -11.80 3.65
C GLY A 139 13.98 -11.83 2.48
N LYS A 140 13.56 -11.36 1.30
CA LYS A 140 14.37 -11.26 0.10
C LYS A 140 14.96 -9.86 -0.03
N GLU A 141 16.09 -9.76 -0.75
CA GLU A 141 16.63 -8.46 -1.16
C GLU A 141 15.76 -7.78 -2.22
N GLU A 142 15.07 -8.57 -3.04
CA GLU A 142 14.14 -8.08 -4.06
C GLU A 142 12.71 -8.16 -3.55
N LEU A 143 12.06 -7.01 -3.46
CA LEU A 143 10.69 -6.86 -2.98
C LEU A 143 9.82 -6.35 -4.12
N LYS A 144 8.68 -6.97 -4.31
CA LYS A 144 7.65 -6.52 -5.26
C LYS A 144 6.41 -6.16 -4.49
N LEU A 145 5.84 -4.99 -4.78
CA LEU A 145 4.64 -4.51 -4.13
C LEU A 145 3.67 -3.98 -5.18
N ARG A 146 2.39 -4.33 -5.03
CA ARG A 146 1.27 -3.70 -5.73
C ARG A 146 0.39 -3.04 -4.69
N LEU A 147 0.05 -1.78 -4.93
CA LEU A 147 -0.88 -1.00 -4.11
C LEU A 147 -2.08 -0.64 -4.96
N TYR A 148 -3.27 -0.89 -4.43
CA TYR A 148 -4.51 -0.35 -4.93
C TYR A 148 -4.97 0.72 -3.95
N VAL A 149 -5.17 1.91 -4.44
CA VAL A 149 -5.69 3.04 -3.66
C VAL A 149 -7.02 3.44 -4.25
N ASP A 150 -8.00 3.60 -3.39
CA ASP A 150 -9.32 4.09 -3.74
C ASP A 150 -9.72 5.17 -2.71
N LYS A 151 -10.85 5.82 -2.93
CA LYS A 151 -11.38 6.90 -2.07
C LYS A 151 -11.46 6.55 -0.59
N SER A 152 -11.67 5.29 -0.27
CA SER A 152 -11.85 4.81 1.10
C SER A 152 -11.03 3.58 1.46
N SER A 153 -10.03 3.22 0.64
CA SER A 153 -9.18 2.07 0.93
C SER A 153 -7.76 2.21 0.36
N ALA A 154 -6.82 1.58 1.05
CA ALA A 154 -5.48 1.31 0.58
C ALA A 154 -5.19 -0.18 0.79
N GLU A 155 -4.87 -0.89 -0.29
CA GLU A 155 -4.60 -2.33 -0.29
C GLU A 155 -3.19 -2.60 -0.79
N ALA A 156 -2.42 -3.36 -0.03
CA ALA A 156 -1.04 -3.72 -0.33
C ALA A 156 -0.91 -5.22 -0.56
N PHE A 157 -0.25 -5.61 -1.64
CA PHE A 157 0.03 -7.00 -2.00
C PHE A 157 1.53 -7.16 -2.26
N GLY A 158 2.21 -7.87 -1.37
CA GLY A 158 3.65 -8.11 -1.49
C GLY A 158 3.97 -9.44 -2.15
N ASP A 159 5.00 -9.44 -2.99
CA ASP A 159 5.57 -10.60 -3.67
C ASP A 159 4.54 -11.52 -4.34
N GLY A 160 3.64 -10.90 -5.11
CA GLY A 160 2.57 -11.62 -5.81
C GLY A 160 1.43 -12.07 -4.91
N GLY A 161 1.27 -11.47 -3.73
CA GLY A 161 0.22 -11.82 -2.77
C GLY A 161 0.66 -12.79 -1.67
N ARG A 162 1.97 -12.98 -1.46
CA ARG A 162 2.49 -13.74 -0.31
C ARG A 162 2.14 -13.09 1.01
N PHE A 163 1.92 -11.80 1.00
CA PHE A 163 1.14 -11.11 2.01
C PHE A 163 0.16 -10.13 1.36
N ALA A 164 -0.94 -9.88 2.03
CA ALA A 164 -1.93 -8.89 1.61
C ALA A 164 -2.46 -8.15 2.84
N MET A 165 -2.56 -6.83 2.73
CA MET A 165 -3.13 -5.97 3.76
C MET A 165 -4.15 -5.02 3.16
N THR A 166 -5.28 -4.84 3.83
CA THR A 166 -6.33 -3.91 3.42
C THR A 166 -6.67 -3.00 4.59
N ASN A 167 -6.52 -1.71 4.40
CA ASN A 167 -6.92 -0.68 5.34
C ASN A 167 -7.98 0.24 4.74
N GLN A 168 -9.04 0.52 5.51
CA GLN A 168 -9.90 1.65 5.21
C GLN A 168 -9.16 2.95 5.54
N VAL A 169 -9.42 3.97 4.74
CA VAL A 169 -8.90 5.33 4.88
C VAL A 169 -9.98 6.32 4.46
N PHE A 170 -9.98 7.52 5.01
CA PHE A 170 -11.00 8.53 4.68
C PHE A 170 -10.36 9.90 4.47
N PRO A 171 -9.47 10.03 3.46
CA PRO A 171 -8.84 11.31 3.16
C PRO A 171 -9.88 12.31 2.64
N SER A 172 -9.71 13.59 2.99
CA SER A 172 -10.55 14.68 2.49
C SER A 172 -10.26 15.03 1.03
N GLU A 173 -9.04 14.69 0.56
CA GLU A 173 -8.58 14.84 -0.81
C GLU A 173 -7.76 13.59 -1.21
N PRO A 174 -7.68 13.21 -2.49
CA PRO A 174 -6.85 12.09 -2.94
C PRO A 174 -5.40 12.22 -2.51
N TYR A 175 -4.75 11.12 -2.14
CA TYR A 175 -3.30 11.09 -1.93
C TYR A 175 -2.59 11.24 -3.28
N ASN A 176 -2.07 12.41 -3.55
CA ASN A 176 -1.46 12.78 -4.84
C ASN A 176 0.06 12.71 -4.84
N HIS A 177 0.67 12.47 -3.69
CA HIS A 177 2.12 12.47 -3.51
C HIS A 177 2.59 11.19 -2.84
N ILE A 178 3.84 10.84 -3.09
CA ILE A 178 4.52 9.75 -2.38
C ILE A 178 5.94 10.18 -2.00
N ASP A 179 6.29 9.95 -0.74
CA ASP A 179 7.67 9.97 -0.27
C ASP A 179 8.19 8.55 -0.20
N PHE A 180 9.35 8.33 -0.78
CA PHE A 180 10.18 7.15 -0.55
C PHE A 180 11.24 7.52 0.46
N TYR A 181 11.44 6.72 1.50
CA TYR A 181 12.49 6.99 2.48
C TYR A 181 13.18 5.72 2.95
N SER A 182 14.42 5.88 3.45
CA SER A 182 15.22 4.79 3.98
C SER A 182 15.78 5.14 5.36
N LYS A 183 15.97 4.11 6.21
CA LYS A 183 16.72 4.21 7.46
C LYS A 183 17.75 3.09 7.48
N GLY A 184 18.92 3.36 8.07
CA GLY A 184 20.00 2.38 8.23
C GLY A 184 20.75 2.01 6.95
N GLY A 185 20.43 2.64 5.81
CA GLY A 185 21.08 2.37 4.53
C GLY A 185 20.25 2.84 3.35
N ALA A 186 20.57 2.37 2.16
CA ALA A 186 19.92 2.75 0.92
C ALA A 186 19.19 1.58 0.27
N TYR A 187 18.26 1.89 -0.64
CA TYR A 187 17.66 0.92 -1.54
C TYR A 187 17.49 1.51 -2.95
N LYS A 188 17.27 0.66 -3.92
CA LYS A 188 16.98 1.05 -5.29
C LYS A 188 15.55 0.67 -5.64
N VAL A 189 14.82 1.60 -6.21
CA VAL A 189 13.56 1.35 -6.89
C VAL A 189 13.91 1.03 -8.34
N ASP A 190 13.91 -0.23 -8.71
CA ASP A 190 14.21 -0.70 -10.07
C ASP A 190 13.05 -0.37 -11.02
N SER A 191 11.83 -0.41 -10.49
CA SER A 191 10.62 -0.01 -11.22
C SER A 191 9.59 0.57 -10.26
N PHE A 192 9.12 1.78 -10.57
CA PHE A 192 7.97 2.43 -9.97
C PHE A 192 7.02 2.81 -11.10
N VAL A 193 5.86 2.15 -11.15
CA VAL A 193 4.86 2.39 -12.18
C VAL A 193 3.55 2.80 -11.50
N THR A 194 2.95 3.86 -12.00
CA THR A 194 1.63 4.32 -11.56
C THR A 194 0.64 4.17 -12.69
N TYR A 195 -0.53 3.64 -12.40
CA TYR A 195 -1.61 3.45 -13.37
C TYR A 195 -2.85 4.23 -12.91
N LYS A 196 -3.40 5.04 -13.81
CA LYS A 196 -4.77 5.52 -13.65
C LYS A 196 -5.70 4.33 -13.92
N LEU A 197 -6.73 4.17 -13.09
CA LEU A 197 -7.75 3.15 -13.33
C LEU A 197 -8.92 3.73 -14.13
N LYS A 198 -9.41 2.96 -15.09
CA LYS A 198 -10.62 3.27 -15.85
C LYS A 198 -11.84 3.23 -14.93
N LYS A 199 -12.80 4.09 -15.20
CA LYS A 199 -14.12 4.04 -14.60
C LYS A 199 -14.96 2.96 -15.21
#